data_fcb9d9bb746501f3da97b1b9978ac437
#
_entry.id   fcb9d9bb746501f3da97b1b9978ac437
#
_cell.length_a   1.000
_cell.length_b   1.000
_cell.length_c   1.000
_cell.angle_alpha   90.00
_cell.angle_beta   90.00
_cell.angle_gamma   90.00
#
_symmetry.space_group_name_H-M   'P 1'
#
loop_
_entity.id
_entity.type
_entity.pdbx_description
1 polymer ?
#
loop_
_entity_poly.entity_id
_entity_poly.type
_entity_poly.pdbx_seq_one_letter_code
_entity_poly.pdbx_strand_id
1 'polypeptide(L)'
;MVGYKQTLCALLLTILLPGVAIAQNNTNSPYTRYGYGQLADQSFANSKAMGGIAYGLRDGSHINPLNPASYTAIDSLTFLFDGGFSMQNTNFSSEGTKLNAKNSSFDYIAMQFRLHQRVAMSIGLLPYSSVGYNMAKANNDVASEEARSVTSFAGDGGLHQLYVGLGVKVLKNLSVGEIGRASCRERV
;
A
#
# COMPACT_ATOMS: atom_id res chain seq x y z
N MET A 1 7.56 -34.11 22.35
CA MET A 1 7.15 -34.44 20.98
C MET A 1 6.39 -33.23 20.41
N VAL A 2 7.02 -32.49 19.50
CA VAL A 2 6.36 -31.42 18.78
C VAL A 2 5.35 -32.07 17.84
N GLY A 3 4.08 -31.72 17.99
CA GLY A 3 3.04 -32.36 17.22
C GLY A 3 3.19 -32.06 15.72
N TYR A 4 3.04 -33.06 14.88
CA TYR A 4 3.09 -32.99 13.42
C TYR A 4 2.34 -31.77 12.84
N LYS A 5 1.26 -31.32 13.48
CA LYS A 5 0.52 -30.08 13.11
C LYS A 5 1.35 -28.82 13.33
N GLN A 6 2.18 -28.78 14.37
CA GLN A 6 3.04 -27.62 14.66
C GLN A 6 4.23 -27.55 13.68
N THR A 7 4.80 -28.71 13.30
CA THR A 7 5.85 -28.76 12.27
C THR A 7 5.32 -28.40 10.89
N LEU A 8 4.09 -28.81 10.56
CA LEU A 8 3.45 -28.47 9.29
C LEU A 8 3.15 -26.96 9.20
N CYS A 9 2.65 -26.35 10.29
CA CYS A 9 2.45 -24.89 10.36
C CYS A 9 3.77 -24.12 10.26
N ALA A 10 4.81 -24.57 10.91
CA ALA A 10 6.13 -23.94 10.84
C ALA A 10 6.73 -24.06 9.42
N LEU A 11 6.56 -25.21 8.75
CA LEU A 11 7.00 -25.42 7.38
C LEU A 11 6.22 -24.55 6.39
N LEU A 12 4.92 -24.41 6.55
CA LEU A 12 4.07 -23.51 5.76
C LEU A 12 4.46 -22.04 5.95
N LEU A 13 4.78 -21.65 7.18
CA LEU A 13 5.20 -20.27 7.50
C LEU A 13 6.57 -19.95 6.88
N THR A 14 7.51 -20.91 6.85
CA THR A 14 8.83 -20.72 6.24
C THR A 14 8.80 -20.69 4.71
N ILE A 15 7.82 -21.33 4.07
CA ILE A 15 7.61 -21.28 2.62
C ILE A 15 6.96 -19.95 2.18
N LEU A 16 6.14 -19.33 3.03
CA LEU A 16 5.51 -18.05 2.76
C LEU A 16 6.45 -16.83 2.91
N LEU A 17 7.48 -16.93 3.75
CA LEU A 17 8.39 -15.82 4.05
C LEU A 17 9.28 -15.35 2.88
N PRO A 18 9.84 -16.19 2.00
CA PRO A 18 10.70 -15.72 0.92
C PRO A 18 9.96 -15.03 -0.24
N GLY A 19 8.65 -15.20 -0.34
CA GLY A 19 7.86 -14.56 -1.40
C GLY A 19 7.64 -13.06 -1.25
N VAL A 20 7.93 -12.50 -0.07
CA VAL A 20 7.63 -11.08 0.27
C VAL A 20 8.82 -10.15 0.04
N ALA A 21 10.01 -10.70 -0.24
CA ALA A 21 11.25 -9.92 -0.35
C ALA A 21 11.56 -9.39 -1.76
N ILE A 22 10.66 -9.51 -2.71
CA ILE A 22 10.81 -8.84 -4.00
C ILE A 22 10.40 -7.39 -3.80
N ALA A 23 11.36 -6.48 -3.81
CA ALA A 23 11.11 -5.04 -3.87
C ALA A 23 10.22 -4.77 -5.10
N GLN A 24 8.93 -4.57 -4.83
CA GLN A 24 7.95 -4.37 -5.88
C GLN A 24 8.00 -2.91 -6.29
N ASN A 25 8.64 -2.65 -7.42
CA ASN A 25 8.58 -1.34 -8.02
C ASN A 25 7.15 -1.07 -8.50
N ASN A 26 6.48 -0.12 -7.86
CA ASN A 26 5.08 0.21 -8.14
C ASN A 26 4.93 1.36 -9.13
N THR A 27 6.00 1.99 -9.55
CA THR A 27 5.99 3.12 -10.48
C THR A 27 7.25 3.15 -11.32
N ASN A 28 7.13 3.63 -12.57
CA ASN A 28 8.24 3.80 -13.51
C ASN A 28 8.38 5.27 -13.92
N SER A 29 7.94 6.19 -13.09
CA SER A 29 7.95 7.61 -13.39
C SER A 29 9.25 8.27 -12.92
N PRO A 30 10.03 8.92 -13.80
CA PRO A 30 11.24 9.66 -13.41
C PRO A 30 10.97 10.81 -12.43
N TYR A 31 9.73 11.30 -12.38
CA TYR A 31 9.32 12.36 -11.47
C TYR A 31 9.26 11.90 -10.02
N THR A 32 9.20 10.59 -9.76
CA THR A 32 9.19 10.04 -8.40
C THR A 32 10.53 10.23 -7.66
N ARG A 33 11.56 10.69 -8.35
CA ARG A 33 12.85 11.09 -7.76
C ARG A 33 12.68 12.26 -6.77
N TYR A 34 11.67 13.08 -6.92
CA TYR A 34 11.49 14.30 -6.16
C TYR A 34 10.46 14.13 -5.04
N GLY A 35 10.73 14.77 -3.88
CA GLY A 35 9.84 14.80 -2.74
C GLY A 35 9.59 13.43 -2.11
N TYR A 36 8.33 13.10 -1.97
CA TYR A 36 7.87 11.81 -1.42
C TYR A 36 7.63 10.74 -2.50
N GLY A 37 7.88 11.04 -3.76
CA GLY A 37 7.53 10.17 -4.87
C GLY A 37 6.05 10.31 -5.30
N GLN A 38 5.48 9.24 -5.84
CA GLN A 38 4.07 9.17 -6.21
C GLN A 38 3.24 8.77 -5.01
N LEU A 39 2.31 9.63 -4.60
CA LEU A 39 1.39 9.34 -3.51
C LEU A 39 0.45 8.19 -3.87
N ALA A 40 0.29 7.25 -2.94
CA ALA A 40 -0.65 6.16 -3.08
C ALA A 40 -2.06 6.57 -2.66
N ASP A 41 -3.06 5.99 -3.30
CA ASP A 41 -4.45 6.14 -2.86
C ASP A 41 -4.63 5.44 -1.51
N GLN A 42 -5.17 6.16 -0.54
CA GLN A 42 -5.37 5.71 0.83
C GLN A 42 -6.70 4.97 1.03
N SER A 43 -7.52 4.86 -0.01
CA SER A 43 -8.78 4.13 0.03
C SER A 43 -8.60 2.64 -0.26
N PHE A 44 -9.43 1.79 0.32
CA PHE A 44 -9.43 0.36 0.08
C PHE A 44 -10.25 -0.01 -1.18
N ALA A 45 -10.11 -1.26 -1.64
CA ALA A 45 -10.57 -1.71 -2.95
C ALA A 45 -12.00 -1.27 -3.30
N ASN A 46 -12.95 -1.42 -2.38
CA ASN A 46 -14.33 -1.03 -2.61
C ASN A 46 -14.50 0.48 -2.83
N SER A 47 -13.87 1.29 -1.97
CA SER A 47 -13.86 2.74 -2.09
C SER A 47 -13.08 3.21 -3.33
N LYS A 48 -11.98 2.54 -3.65
CA LYS A 48 -11.18 2.77 -4.87
C LYS A 48 -12.01 2.57 -6.14
N ALA A 49 -12.81 1.50 -6.19
CA ALA A 49 -13.71 1.23 -7.31
C ALA A 49 -14.80 2.31 -7.50
N MET A 50 -15.13 3.02 -6.43
CA MET A 50 -16.08 4.14 -6.44
C MET A 50 -15.40 5.53 -6.55
N GLY A 51 -14.15 5.58 -7.04
CA GLY A 51 -13.41 6.83 -7.19
C GLY A 51 -12.84 7.40 -5.89
N GLY A 52 -12.58 6.57 -4.89
CA GLY A 52 -11.96 6.98 -3.63
C GLY A 52 -12.93 7.56 -2.58
N ILE A 53 -14.23 7.38 -2.76
CA ILE A 53 -15.23 7.83 -1.79
C ILE A 53 -15.07 7.05 -0.49
N ALA A 54 -14.67 7.74 0.59
CA ALA A 54 -14.43 7.08 1.87
C ALA A 54 -14.90 7.91 3.08
N TYR A 55 -14.71 9.21 3.09
CA TYR A 55 -14.97 10.05 4.27
C TYR A 55 -16.42 10.03 4.76
N GLY A 56 -17.37 10.02 3.84
CA GLY A 56 -18.80 9.95 4.16
C GLY A 56 -19.39 8.56 4.20
N LEU A 57 -18.61 7.54 3.82
CA LEU A 57 -19.10 6.17 3.72
C LEU A 57 -19.09 5.50 5.09
N ARG A 58 -20.26 4.97 5.48
CA ARG A 58 -20.41 4.16 6.69
C ARG A 58 -20.98 2.80 6.31
N ASP A 59 -20.14 1.78 6.39
CA ASP A 59 -20.49 0.40 6.06
C ASP A 59 -19.97 -0.53 7.16
N GLY A 60 -20.75 -1.51 7.56
CA GLY A 60 -20.36 -2.53 8.53
C GLY A 60 -19.66 -3.74 7.92
N SER A 61 -19.66 -3.87 6.61
CA SER A 61 -19.09 -5.00 5.87
C SER A 61 -17.69 -4.75 5.30
N HIS A 62 -17.24 -3.48 5.27
CA HIS A 62 -15.94 -3.09 4.72
C HIS A 62 -15.16 -2.22 5.68
N ILE A 63 -13.83 -2.38 5.66
CA ILE A 63 -12.92 -1.55 6.44
C ILE A 63 -12.68 -0.23 5.71
N ASN A 64 -12.89 0.89 6.42
CA ASN A 64 -12.69 2.22 5.86
C ASN A 64 -11.61 2.98 6.66
N PRO A 65 -10.35 3.04 6.17
CA PRO A 65 -9.24 3.66 6.89
C PRO A 65 -9.33 5.18 6.95
N LEU A 66 -10.24 5.81 6.19
CA LEU A 66 -10.40 7.27 6.13
C LEU A 66 -11.53 7.79 7.00
N ASN A 67 -12.42 6.90 7.48
CA ASN A 67 -13.52 7.28 8.37
C ASN A 67 -13.58 6.38 9.62
N PRO A 68 -12.88 6.72 10.70
CA PRO A 68 -12.85 5.88 11.91
C PRO A 68 -14.20 5.78 12.62
N ALA A 69 -15.10 6.75 12.43
CA ALA A 69 -16.44 6.69 12.97
C ALA A 69 -17.27 5.53 12.37
N SER A 70 -16.93 5.10 11.14
CA SER A 70 -17.57 3.96 10.45
C SER A 70 -17.29 2.61 11.13
N TYR A 71 -16.20 2.48 11.90
CA TYR A 71 -15.84 1.22 12.56
C TYR A 71 -16.95 0.72 13.50
N THR A 72 -17.71 1.65 14.08
CA THR A 72 -18.83 1.30 14.96
C THR A 72 -20.04 0.71 14.24
N ALA A 73 -20.02 0.66 12.90
CA ALA A 73 -21.07 0.02 12.10
C ALA A 73 -20.92 -1.49 12.01
N ILE A 74 -19.75 -2.04 12.33
CA ILE A 74 -19.51 -3.50 12.35
C ILE A 74 -20.46 -4.20 13.32
N ASP A 75 -20.95 -5.38 12.93
CA ASP A 75 -21.82 -6.19 13.77
C ASP A 75 -21.09 -6.77 14.98
N SER A 76 -21.87 -7.17 15.98
CA SER A 76 -21.35 -7.82 17.19
C SER A 76 -20.73 -9.17 16.84
N LEU A 77 -19.61 -9.50 17.49
CA LEU A 77 -18.86 -10.76 17.27
C LEU A 77 -18.31 -10.94 15.86
N THR A 78 -18.18 -9.85 15.10
CA THR A 78 -17.63 -9.87 13.75
C THR A 78 -16.18 -9.40 13.76
N PHE A 79 -15.35 -10.13 13.03
CA PHE A 79 -13.98 -9.77 12.70
C PHE A 79 -13.89 -9.60 11.19
N LEU A 80 -13.39 -8.44 10.74
CA LEU A 80 -13.13 -8.19 9.34
C LEU A 80 -11.64 -8.23 9.09
N PHE A 81 -11.24 -8.92 8.05
CA PHE A 81 -9.90 -8.95 7.51
C PHE A 81 -9.97 -8.58 6.03
N ASP A 82 -9.17 -7.63 5.61
CA ASP A 82 -9.13 -7.14 4.24
C ASP A 82 -7.70 -6.97 3.77
N GLY A 83 -7.43 -7.35 2.52
CA GLY A 83 -6.11 -7.24 1.91
C GLY A 83 -6.24 -6.98 0.41
N GLY A 84 -5.43 -6.06 -0.09
CA GLY A 84 -5.48 -5.61 -1.47
C GLY A 84 -4.15 -5.82 -2.21
N PHE A 85 -4.28 -6.23 -3.47
CA PHE A 85 -3.20 -6.28 -4.44
C PHE A 85 -3.63 -5.54 -5.69
N SER A 86 -2.72 -4.80 -6.30
CA SER A 86 -2.95 -4.17 -7.59
C SER A 86 -1.92 -4.60 -8.63
N MET A 87 -2.38 -4.65 -9.87
CA MET A 87 -1.54 -4.86 -11.04
C MET A 87 -1.74 -3.69 -11.99
N GLN A 88 -0.65 -3.08 -12.41
CA GLN A 88 -0.65 -1.98 -13.34
C GLN A 88 0.10 -2.39 -14.62
N ASN A 89 -0.55 -2.19 -15.76
CA ASN A 89 0.07 -2.36 -17.08
C ASN A 89 0.06 -1.01 -17.79
N THR A 90 1.24 -0.43 -17.95
CA THR A 90 1.40 0.90 -18.52
C THR A 90 2.14 0.83 -19.86
N ASN A 91 1.54 1.41 -20.89
CA ASN A 91 2.15 1.57 -22.20
C ASN A 91 2.68 3.00 -22.32
N PHE A 92 3.98 3.13 -22.42
CA PHE A 92 4.65 4.39 -22.73
C PHE A 92 4.84 4.48 -24.25
N SER A 93 4.51 5.63 -24.83
CA SER A 93 4.74 5.90 -26.23
C SER A 93 5.36 7.29 -26.39
N SER A 94 6.54 7.37 -27.01
CA SER A 94 7.22 8.62 -27.30
C SER A 94 7.97 8.48 -28.61
N GLU A 95 7.77 9.42 -29.56
CA GLU A 95 8.50 9.54 -30.82
C GLU A 95 8.66 8.21 -31.59
N GLY A 96 7.59 7.39 -31.63
CA GLY A 96 7.61 6.11 -32.35
C GLY A 96 8.15 4.91 -31.56
N THR A 97 8.71 5.15 -30.36
CA THR A 97 9.15 4.09 -29.46
C THR A 97 8.00 3.73 -28.51
N LYS A 98 7.70 2.44 -28.40
CA LYS A 98 6.69 1.91 -27.48
C LYS A 98 7.36 1.02 -26.43
N LEU A 99 7.10 1.28 -25.17
CA LEU A 99 7.58 0.49 -24.03
C LEU A 99 6.39 0.07 -23.19
N ASN A 100 6.32 -1.20 -22.82
CA ASN A 100 5.32 -1.73 -21.90
C ASN A 100 5.99 -2.03 -20.55
N ALA A 101 5.41 -1.52 -19.47
CA ALA A 101 5.84 -1.81 -18.12
C ALA A 101 4.68 -2.45 -17.33
N LYS A 102 4.97 -3.57 -16.69
CA LYS A 102 4.03 -4.29 -15.82
C LYS A 102 4.56 -4.21 -14.38
N ASN A 103 3.75 -3.64 -13.52
CA ASN A 103 4.06 -3.51 -12.11
C ASN A 103 2.98 -4.25 -11.31
N SER A 104 3.38 -4.90 -10.22
CA SER A 104 2.47 -5.46 -9.23
C SER A 104 2.82 -4.88 -7.87
N SER A 105 1.81 -4.59 -7.09
CA SER A 105 1.99 -3.98 -5.78
C SER A 105 1.05 -4.57 -4.76
N PHE A 106 1.54 -4.64 -3.54
CA PHE A 106 0.74 -4.87 -2.36
C PHE A 106 0.13 -3.53 -1.94
N ASP A 107 -1.20 -3.45 -1.91
CA ASP A 107 -1.89 -2.19 -1.64
C ASP A 107 -2.15 -1.98 -0.14
N TYR A 108 -2.65 -3.00 0.56
CA TYR A 108 -2.92 -2.88 2.00
C TYR A 108 -3.22 -4.22 2.64
N ILE A 109 -3.08 -4.25 3.95
CA ILE A 109 -3.63 -5.27 4.83
C ILE A 109 -4.25 -4.57 6.03
N ALA A 110 -5.45 -4.97 6.40
CA ALA A 110 -6.16 -4.36 7.51
C ALA A 110 -7.05 -5.37 8.23
N MET A 111 -7.28 -5.11 9.49
CA MET A 111 -8.25 -5.83 10.33
C MET A 111 -9.07 -4.85 11.13
N GLN A 112 -10.31 -5.22 11.35
CA GLN A 112 -11.26 -4.46 12.14
C GLN A 112 -12.07 -5.39 13.02
N PHE A 113 -12.26 -5.00 14.25
CA PHE A 113 -13.01 -5.78 15.23
C PHE A 113 -13.70 -4.88 16.26
N ARG A 114 -14.76 -5.41 16.83
CA ARG A 114 -15.49 -4.71 17.86
C ARG A 114 -14.92 -5.10 19.24
N LEU A 115 -14.47 -4.10 19.99
CA LEU A 115 -13.96 -4.28 21.36
C LEU A 115 -15.11 -4.30 22.37
N HIS A 116 -16.14 -3.48 22.15
CA HIS A 116 -17.28 -3.34 23.03
C HIS A 116 -18.51 -2.95 22.22
N GLN A 117 -19.71 -3.00 22.80
CA GLN A 117 -20.98 -2.65 22.11
C GLN A 117 -20.95 -1.25 21.46
N ARG A 118 -20.15 -0.33 22.00
CA ARG A 118 -20.02 1.05 21.51
C ARG A 118 -18.65 1.39 20.95
N VAL A 119 -17.67 0.47 21.03
CA VAL A 119 -16.27 0.74 20.64
C VAL A 119 -15.80 -0.29 19.64
N ALA A 120 -15.26 0.17 18.54
CA ALA A 120 -14.60 -0.68 17.56
C ALA A 120 -13.22 -0.12 17.21
N MET A 121 -12.32 -0.99 16.79
CA MET A 121 -10.95 -0.68 16.44
C MET A 121 -10.61 -1.26 15.07
N SER A 122 -9.77 -0.54 14.35
CA SER A 122 -9.14 -1.04 13.13
C SER A 122 -7.64 -0.77 13.18
N ILE A 123 -6.87 -1.71 12.66
CA ILE A 123 -5.43 -1.61 12.49
C ILE A 123 -5.07 -2.08 11.07
N GLY A 124 -4.12 -1.42 10.44
CA GLY A 124 -3.69 -1.83 9.11
C GLY A 124 -2.40 -1.17 8.67
N LEU A 125 -1.83 -1.76 7.63
CA LEU A 125 -0.63 -1.31 6.93
C LEU A 125 -1.00 -0.99 5.49
N LEU A 126 -0.57 0.17 5.00
CA LEU A 126 -0.81 0.60 3.62
C LEU A 126 0.37 1.45 3.12
N PRO A 127 0.66 1.45 1.81
CA PRO A 127 1.65 2.35 1.24
C PRO A 127 1.12 3.79 1.30
N TYR A 128 2.02 4.73 1.64
CA TYR A 128 1.74 6.16 1.58
C TYR A 128 2.22 6.75 0.26
N SER A 129 3.42 6.31 -0.18
CA SER A 129 3.99 6.72 -1.46
C SER A 129 4.93 5.66 -2.00
N SER A 130 5.16 5.70 -3.30
CA SER A 130 6.12 4.84 -4.00
C SER A 130 7.10 5.67 -4.81
N VAL A 131 8.35 5.19 -4.86
CA VAL A 131 9.44 5.74 -5.65
C VAL A 131 9.97 4.62 -6.53
N GLY A 132 10.04 4.88 -7.84
CA GLY A 132 10.61 3.93 -8.77
C GLY A 132 11.02 4.65 -10.05
N TYR A 133 12.31 4.78 -10.27
CA TYR A 133 12.82 5.38 -11.49
C TYR A 133 14.10 4.66 -11.94
N ASN A 134 14.25 4.58 -13.25
CA ASN A 134 15.48 4.13 -13.91
C ASN A 134 15.69 5.03 -15.13
N MET A 135 16.74 5.85 -15.09
CA MET A 135 17.05 6.82 -16.11
C MET A 135 18.50 6.66 -16.55
N ALA A 136 18.75 6.78 -17.84
CA ALA A 136 20.09 6.81 -18.38
C ALA A 136 20.32 8.14 -19.11
N LYS A 137 21.44 8.81 -18.84
CA LYS A 137 21.90 9.99 -19.56
C LYS A 137 23.18 9.65 -20.31
N ALA A 138 23.16 9.82 -21.62
CA ALA A 138 24.37 9.76 -22.41
C ALA A 138 25.12 11.10 -22.27
N ASN A 139 26.38 11.05 -21.83
CA ASN A 139 27.25 12.23 -21.78
C ASN A 139 27.97 12.35 -23.13
N ASN A 140 27.66 13.39 -23.86
CA ASN A 140 28.28 13.70 -25.14
C ASN A 140 29.51 14.63 -25.00
N ASP A 141 29.93 14.92 -23.78
CA ASP A 141 30.96 15.93 -23.46
C ASP A 141 32.40 15.43 -23.59
N VAL A 142 32.61 14.23 -24.13
CA VAL A 142 33.96 13.69 -24.33
C VAL A 142 34.38 13.93 -25.78
N ALA A 143 35.42 14.72 -25.99
CA ALA A 143 35.97 15.15 -27.24
C ALA A 143 36.57 14.02 -28.12
N SER A 144 36.34 12.77 -27.81
CA SER A 144 36.76 11.60 -28.55
C SER A 144 35.60 10.65 -28.80
N GLU A 145 35.33 10.29 -30.04
CA GLU A 145 34.24 9.39 -30.46
C GLU A 145 34.29 7.99 -29.83
N GLU A 146 35.37 7.62 -29.17
CA GLU A 146 35.57 6.28 -28.60
C GLU A 146 35.13 6.09 -27.15
N ALA A 147 34.76 7.16 -26.44
CA ALA A 147 34.36 7.07 -25.02
C ALA A 147 32.98 7.68 -24.77
N ARG A 148 31.92 7.05 -25.24
CA ARG A 148 30.56 7.38 -24.81
C ARG A 148 30.33 6.84 -23.39
N SER A 149 30.32 7.72 -22.37
CA SER A 149 29.92 7.34 -21.05
C SER A 149 28.39 7.49 -20.87
N VAL A 150 27.77 6.47 -20.31
CA VAL A 150 26.34 6.50 -19.97
C VAL A 150 26.23 6.51 -18.43
N THR A 151 25.66 7.58 -17.91
CA THR A 151 25.36 7.65 -16.46
C THR A 151 23.94 7.17 -16.23
N SER A 152 23.78 6.08 -15.47
CA SER A 152 22.46 5.56 -15.09
C SER A 152 22.10 6.00 -13.67
N PHE A 153 20.87 6.39 -13.48
CA PHE A 153 20.27 6.75 -12.19
C PHE A 153 19.09 5.81 -11.95
N ALA A 154 19.17 5.01 -10.93
CA ALA A 154 18.07 4.15 -10.50
C ALA A 154 17.75 4.41 -9.04
N GLY A 155 16.50 4.29 -8.66
CA GLY A 155 16.06 4.38 -7.28
C GLY A 155 14.73 3.70 -7.11
N ASP A 156 14.64 2.92 -6.05
CA ASP A 156 13.45 2.21 -5.61
C ASP A 156 13.18 2.52 -4.15
N GLY A 157 11.91 2.42 -3.74
CA GLY A 157 11.52 2.57 -2.36
C GLY A 157 10.15 3.20 -2.20
N GLY A 158 9.85 3.60 -0.98
CA GLY A 158 8.56 4.22 -0.67
C GLY A 158 8.40 4.51 0.80
N LEU A 159 7.21 5.02 1.13
CA LEU A 159 6.76 5.22 2.49
C LEU A 159 5.59 4.27 2.76
N HIS A 160 5.72 3.50 3.81
CA HIS A 160 4.64 2.67 4.33
C HIS A 160 4.06 3.30 5.59
N GLN A 161 2.76 3.16 5.77
CA GLN A 161 2.03 3.76 6.88
C GLN A 161 1.31 2.67 7.65
N LEU A 162 1.62 2.58 8.94
CA LEU A 162 0.83 1.83 9.90
C LEU A 162 -0.24 2.75 10.47
N TYR A 163 -1.48 2.32 10.53
CA TYR A 163 -2.54 3.05 11.21
C TYR A 163 -3.20 2.21 12.30
N VAL A 164 -3.63 2.89 13.34
CA VAL A 164 -4.51 2.36 14.38
C VAL A 164 -5.63 3.36 14.57
N GLY A 165 -6.86 2.91 14.41
CA GLY A 165 -8.04 3.76 14.54
C GLY A 165 -9.03 3.21 15.55
N LEU A 166 -9.66 4.12 16.28
CA LEU A 166 -10.71 3.83 17.23
C LEU A 166 -11.98 4.59 16.86
N GLY A 167 -13.10 3.89 16.88
CA GLY A 167 -14.43 4.47 16.71
C GLY A 167 -15.28 4.24 17.94
N VAL A 168 -15.98 5.28 18.40
CA VAL A 168 -16.87 5.23 19.55
C VAL A 168 -18.26 5.72 19.16
N LYS A 169 -19.28 4.92 19.45
CA LYS A 169 -20.69 5.30 19.26
C LYS A 169 -21.17 6.04 20.50
N VAL A 170 -21.32 7.36 20.38
CA VAL A 170 -21.74 8.23 21.49
C VAL A 170 -23.26 8.21 21.65
N LEU A 171 -24.00 8.38 20.56
CA LEU A 171 -25.46 8.33 20.51
C LEU A 171 -25.91 7.30 19.48
N LYS A 172 -27.21 7.02 19.41
CA LYS A 172 -27.77 6.07 18.42
C LYS A 172 -27.36 6.43 16.98
N ASN A 173 -27.29 7.72 16.66
CA ASN A 173 -27.01 8.24 15.34
C ASN A 173 -25.69 9.02 15.24
N LEU A 174 -24.90 9.08 16.34
CA LEU A 174 -23.63 9.81 16.36
C LEU A 174 -22.50 8.89 16.76
N SER A 175 -21.49 8.80 15.92
CA SER A 175 -20.24 8.11 16.18
C SER A 175 -19.07 9.07 15.94
N VAL A 176 -18.06 8.99 16.78
CA VAL A 176 -16.82 9.76 16.70
C VAL A 176 -15.67 8.78 16.59
N GLY A 177 -14.63 9.13 15.86
CA GLY A 177 -13.47 8.26 15.74
C GLY A 177 -12.20 9.07 15.54
N GLU A 178 -11.08 8.44 15.90
CA GLU A 178 -9.74 8.98 15.78
C GLU A 178 -8.81 7.94 15.16
N ILE A 179 -7.86 8.40 14.36
CA ILE A 179 -6.83 7.55 13.73
C ILE A 179 -5.46 8.13 14.03
N GLY A 180 -4.62 7.31 14.67
CA GLY A 180 -3.18 7.51 14.73
C GLY A 180 -2.49 6.87 13.52
N ARG A 181 -1.51 7.56 12.93
CA ARG A 181 -0.75 7.09 11.78
C ARG A 181 0.74 7.25 12.03
N ALA A 182 1.51 6.21 11.76
CA ALA A 182 2.95 6.20 11.80
C ALA A 182 3.50 5.84 10.41
N SER A 183 4.36 6.69 9.86
CA SER A 183 4.96 6.45 8.54
C SER A 183 6.40 6.02 8.69
N CYS A 184 6.76 4.91 8.03
CA CYS A 184 8.12 4.40 7.96
C CYS A 184 8.63 4.55 6.52
N ARG A 185 9.88 4.99 6.38
CA ARG A 185 10.54 5.10 5.08
C ARG A 185 11.40 3.87 4.85
N GLU A 186 11.12 3.18 3.75
CA GLU A 186 12.00 2.16 3.23
C GLU A 186 13.01 2.79 2.27
N ARG A 187 14.29 2.51 2.50
CA ARG A 187 15.38 2.85 1.58
C ARG A 187 16.00 1.53 1.13
N VAL A 188 15.98 1.33 -0.14
CA VAL A 188 16.78 0.31 -0.81
C VAL A 188 17.87 1.01 -1.64
#